data_1f4b15a0b8ed5b396080596bc76913d3
#
_entry.id   1f4b15a0b8ed5b396080596bc76913d3
#
_cell.length_a   1.000
_cell.length_b   1.000
_cell.length_c   1.000
_cell.angle_alpha   90.00
_cell.angle_beta   90.00
_cell.angle_gamma   90.00
#
_symmetry.space_group_name_H-M   'P 1'
#
loop_
_entity.id
_entity.type
_entity.pdbx_description
1 polymer ?
#
loop_
_entity_poly.entity_id
_entity_poly.type
_entity_poly.pdbx_seq_one_letter_code
_entity_poly.pdbx_strand_id
1 'polypeptide(L)'
;MELVLALFYGYEKGLFNKKEVVMLKTISGLTLLVFYSSFAQSQSLEQKLAQQYQISIQAVLKNFPQNQNMVGSVAASPTKEYQYHWTRDAALTHQALFEVYKLSNSQSLKTQILKAFQQWVRFEKRAVSNAIQAGLGSGEPKFQLNGEIFKGEWGRPQNDGPAVRSLVMSEWAFELIRMGQKDWVLRNLYRPEIPSPQIIKSDLEFTAANWNQPSFDLWEEIKGLNFYTLSMQRKSLLVGAELATQLNDPGAAKYYLQQAQLILNLMNQYYNSQLGYIVAIQNQVDGWGHKNSNLDVAVVLGTTQGFLDLTYLNSNSKKVLQTAQKLEDVFMQIYPVNRNKPVPVIGRYSEDVYDGFGFSGGNPWFISTHAHAELYCKFAKFSQRSNQAYIQKGLQFLSRSLEHRNQQSGEMSEQISRFNGYLVGVSHLTWSYASFMTAYHSCLRN
;
A
#
# COMPACT_ATOMS: atom_id res chain seq x y z
N MET A 1 27.51 -12.88 -53.41
CA MET A 1 26.08 -13.25 -53.48
C MET A 1 25.83 -14.57 -52.77
N GLU A 2 26.65 -15.58 -52.99
CA GLU A 2 26.52 -16.90 -52.34
C GLU A 2 26.71 -16.90 -50.82
N LEU A 3 27.59 -16.07 -50.27
CA LEU A 3 27.83 -15.99 -48.82
C LEU A 3 26.64 -15.34 -48.06
N VAL A 4 25.95 -14.43 -48.71
CA VAL A 4 24.74 -13.77 -48.14
C VAL A 4 23.55 -14.71 -48.17
N LEU A 5 23.39 -15.52 -49.21
CA LEU A 5 22.37 -16.55 -49.34
C LEU A 5 22.61 -17.71 -48.34
N ALA A 6 23.87 -18.09 -48.09
CA ALA A 6 24.20 -19.11 -47.09
C ALA A 6 23.90 -18.67 -45.65
N LEU A 7 24.10 -17.37 -45.33
CA LEU A 7 23.75 -16.81 -44.03
C LEU A 7 22.22 -16.70 -43.81
N PHE A 8 21.47 -16.35 -44.84
CA PHE A 8 19.99 -16.37 -44.80
C PHE A 8 19.45 -17.79 -44.66
N TYR A 9 20.02 -18.76 -45.34
CA TYR A 9 19.58 -20.16 -45.27
C TYR A 9 19.90 -20.83 -43.92
N GLY A 10 21.00 -20.40 -43.28
CA GLY A 10 21.36 -20.85 -41.92
C GLY A 10 20.47 -20.26 -40.82
N TYR A 11 19.94 -19.05 -41.04
CA TYR A 11 19.01 -18.40 -40.14
C TYR A 11 17.63 -19.09 -40.09
N GLU A 12 17.09 -19.46 -41.26
CA GLU A 12 15.79 -20.20 -41.33
C GLU A 12 15.86 -21.59 -40.69
N LYS A 13 17.04 -22.20 -40.57
CA LYS A 13 17.23 -23.52 -39.92
C LYS A 13 17.63 -23.47 -38.45
N GLY A 14 17.64 -22.28 -37.81
CA GLY A 14 17.91 -22.16 -36.39
C GLY A 14 19.35 -22.48 -35.94
N LEU A 15 20.32 -22.42 -36.87
CA LEU A 15 21.75 -22.76 -36.63
C LEU A 15 22.55 -21.59 -36.01
N PHE A 16 21.99 -20.39 -35.88
CA PHE A 16 22.66 -19.23 -35.30
C PHE A 16 21.89 -18.65 -34.12
N ASN A 17 22.57 -18.47 -33.00
CA ASN A 17 22.03 -17.83 -31.81
C ASN A 17 22.03 -16.29 -31.96
N LYS A 18 20.87 -15.70 -31.99
CA LYS A 18 20.41 -14.29 -31.72
C LYS A 18 21.45 -13.15 -31.65
N LYS A 19 22.39 -13.04 -32.58
CA LYS A 19 23.12 -11.80 -32.88
C LYS A 19 23.25 -11.71 -34.39
N GLU A 20 22.36 -11.01 -35.06
CA GLU A 20 22.47 -10.76 -36.50
C GLU A 20 23.54 -9.71 -36.74
N VAL A 21 24.62 -10.17 -37.44
CA VAL A 21 25.61 -9.29 -38.06
C VAL A 21 25.27 -9.21 -39.54
N VAL A 22 24.76 -8.08 -40.01
CA VAL A 22 24.56 -7.84 -41.45
C VAL A 22 25.82 -7.21 -42.01
N MET A 23 26.53 -7.96 -42.86
CA MET A 23 27.73 -7.51 -43.57
C MET A 23 27.33 -7.00 -44.95
N LEU A 24 27.40 -5.69 -45.21
CA LEU A 24 27.27 -5.11 -46.55
C LEU A 24 28.68 -4.87 -47.14
N LYS A 25 29.04 -5.59 -48.21
CA LYS A 25 30.21 -5.30 -49.03
C LYS A 25 29.83 -4.31 -50.12
N THR A 26 30.35 -3.11 -50.08
CA THR A 26 30.34 -2.17 -51.23
C THR A 26 31.51 -2.44 -52.13
N ILE A 27 31.25 -2.62 -53.43
CA ILE A 27 32.22 -2.89 -54.53
C ILE A 27 32.82 -1.55 -54.96
N SER A 28 33.64 -0.94 -54.17
CA SER A 28 34.74 -0.03 -54.54
C SER A 28 35.32 0.59 -53.27
N GLY A 29 36.47 0.09 -52.86
CA GLY A 29 37.31 0.74 -51.84
C GLY A 29 36.82 0.66 -50.43
N LEU A 30 37.17 -0.41 -49.79
CA LEU A 30 37.42 -0.55 -48.33
C LEU A 30 36.66 0.40 -47.35
N THR A 31 35.43 0.08 -47.02
CA THR A 31 34.91 0.39 -45.69
C THR A 31 33.89 -0.65 -45.29
N LEU A 32 34.24 -1.50 -44.32
CA LEU A 32 33.35 -2.49 -43.70
C LEU A 32 32.49 -1.75 -42.66
N LEU A 33 31.24 -1.45 -42.98
CA LEU A 33 30.28 -0.95 -42.01
C LEU A 33 29.55 -2.14 -41.38
N VAL A 34 29.87 -2.43 -40.13
CA VAL A 34 29.15 -3.42 -39.31
C VAL A 34 28.00 -2.71 -38.64
N PHE A 35 26.77 -2.94 -39.13
CA PHE A 35 25.56 -2.51 -38.42
C PHE A 35 25.17 -3.55 -37.35
N TYR A 36 25.32 -3.21 -36.09
CA TYR A 36 24.70 -3.95 -35.01
C TYR A 36 23.25 -3.52 -34.91
N SER A 37 22.31 -4.27 -35.45
CA SER A 37 20.90 -4.11 -35.11
C SER A 37 20.67 -4.88 -33.82
N SER A 38 20.79 -4.20 -32.68
CA SER A 38 20.21 -4.72 -31.43
C SER A 38 18.69 -4.57 -31.56
N PHE A 39 17.99 -5.63 -31.91
CA PHE A 39 16.57 -5.72 -31.63
C PHE A 39 16.42 -5.74 -30.10
N ALA A 40 16.20 -4.57 -29.53
CA ALA A 40 15.73 -4.48 -28.16
C ALA A 40 14.35 -5.13 -28.15
N GLN A 41 14.29 -6.39 -27.78
CA GLN A 41 13.02 -7.10 -27.56
C GLN A 41 12.27 -6.30 -26.50
N SER A 42 11.15 -5.67 -26.89
CA SER A 42 10.36 -4.87 -25.96
C SER A 42 9.94 -5.76 -24.78
N GLN A 43 10.33 -5.37 -23.56
CA GLN A 43 9.96 -6.13 -22.36
C GLN A 43 8.46 -6.26 -22.27
N SER A 44 7.95 -7.46 -21.94
CA SER A 44 6.54 -7.68 -21.67
C SER A 44 6.10 -6.86 -20.45
N LEU A 45 4.79 -6.61 -20.33
CA LEU A 45 4.25 -5.91 -19.16
C LEU A 45 4.62 -6.63 -17.85
N GLU A 46 4.54 -7.95 -17.82
CA GLU A 46 4.93 -8.76 -16.66
C GLU A 46 6.41 -8.57 -16.27
N GLN A 47 7.30 -8.53 -17.25
CA GLN A 47 8.73 -8.27 -16.99
C GLN A 47 8.97 -6.88 -16.41
N LYS A 48 8.28 -5.85 -16.92
CA LYS A 48 8.36 -4.48 -16.39
C LYS A 48 7.80 -4.40 -14.97
N LEU A 49 6.69 -5.07 -14.69
CA LEU A 49 6.08 -5.14 -13.36
C LEU A 49 7.00 -5.88 -12.38
N ALA A 50 7.59 -7.01 -12.79
CA ALA A 50 8.54 -7.76 -11.97
C ALA A 50 9.81 -6.96 -11.66
N GLN A 51 10.33 -6.20 -12.64
CA GLN A 51 11.46 -5.30 -12.43
C GLN A 51 11.10 -4.20 -11.41
N GLN A 52 9.95 -3.53 -11.58
CA GLN A 52 9.52 -2.51 -10.64
C GLN A 52 9.31 -3.06 -9.24
N TYR A 53 8.79 -4.27 -9.11
CA TYR A 53 8.65 -4.93 -7.83
C TYR A 53 9.99 -5.08 -7.10
N GLN A 54 11.06 -5.51 -7.81
CA GLN A 54 12.40 -5.60 -7.21
C GLN A 54 12.94 -4.21 -6.82
N ILE A 55 12.74 -3.20 -7.67
CA ILE A 55 13.10 -1.81 -7.37
C ILE A 55 12.35 -1.33 -6.11
N SER A 56 11.06 -1.63 -6.01
CA SER A 56 10.23 -1.22 -4.87
C SER A 56 10.70 -1.84 -3.56
N ILE A 57 11.08 -3.11 -3.53
CA ILE A 57 11.67 -3.76 -2.34
C ILE A 57 12.93 -3.01 -1.89
N GLN A 58 13.84 -2.72 -2.82
CA GLN A 58 15.10 -2.04 -2.51
C GLN A 58 14.86 -0.59 -2.06
N ALA A 59 13.92 0.11 -2.70
CA ALA A 59 13.57 1.48 -2.33
C ALA A 59 12.97 1.56 -0.91
N VAL A 60 12.06 0.65 -0.58
CA VAL A 60 11.50 0.52 0.78
C VAL A 60 12.61 0.28 1.80
N LEU A 61 13.50 -0.68 1.57
CA LEU A 61 14.57 -1.01 2.51
C LEU A 61 15.59 0.13 2.67
N LYS A 62 15.78 1.00 1.68
CA LYS A 62 16.62 2.20 1.79
C LYS A 62 16.02 3.26 2.70
N ASN A 63 14.71 3.32 2.83
CA ASN A 63 14.00 4.28 3.69
C ASN A 63 13.94 3.85 5.17
N PHE A 64 14.64 2.74 5.53
CA PHE A 64 14.89 2.33 6.90
C PHE A 64 16.21 2.94 7.37
N PRO A 65 16.19 3.89 8.35
CA PRO A 65 17.40 4.51 8.85
C PRO A 65 18.36 3.50 9.48
N GLN A 66 19.67 3.66 9.20
CA GLN A 66 20.71 2.79 9.73
C GLN A 66 21.38 3.33 11.01
N ASN A 67 21.10 4.59 11.39
CA ASN A 67 21.60 5.19 12.61
C ASN A 67 21.02 4.47 13.85
N GLN A 68 21.84 4.13 14.84
CA GLN A 68 21.45 3.38 16.04
C GLN A 68 20.23 3.97 16.77
N ASN A 69 20.13 5.29 16.86
CA ASN A 69 19.04 5.98 17.55
C ASN A 69 17.72 5.94 16.76
N MET A 70 17.77 5.64 15.46
CA MET A 70 16.63 5.63 14.54
C MET A 70 16.23 4.22 14.10
N VAL A 71 16.99 3.20 14.52
CA VAL A 71 16.75 1.81 14.11
C VAL A 71 15.33 1.38 14.44
N GLY A 72 14.65 0.82 13.44
CA GLY A 72 13.28 0.35 13.50
C GLY A 72 12.25 1.40 13.09
N SER A 73 12.63 2.68 12.91
CA SER A 73 11.75 3.64 12.24
C SER A 73 11.68 3.37 10.74
N VAL A 74 10.64 3.89 10.11
CA VAL A 74 10.45 3.92 8.66
C VAL A 74 10.27 5.39 8.28
N ALA A 75 11.20 5.95 7.49
CA ALA A 75 11.02 7.29 6.96
C ALA A 75 9.94 7.26 5.87
N ALA A 76 8.95 8.16 5.93
CA ALA A 76 7.93 8.25 4.89
C ALA A 76 8.55 8.59 3.53
N SER A 77 9.60 9.41 3.53
CA SER A 77 10.45 9.71 2.37
C SER A 77 11.84 10.12 2.85
N PRO A 78 12.91 9.98 2.04
CA PRO A 78 14.22 10.54 2.32
C PRO A 78 14.26 12.08 2.23
N THR A 79 13.20 12.71 1.70
CA THR A 79 13.07 14.17 1.61
C THR A 79 12.90 14.78 3.00
N LYS A 80 13.61 15.89 3.29
CA LYS A 80 13.71 16.49 4.62
C LYS A 80 12.35 16.70 5.30
N GLU A 81 11.36 17.17 4.54
CA GLU A 81 10.00 17.48 5.01
C GLU A 81 9.22 16.24 5.41
N TYR A 82 9.61 15.04 4.95
CA TYR A 82 9.00 13.75 5.20
C TYR A 82 9.94 12.76 5.90
N GLN A 83 11.03 13.21 6.46
CA GLN A 83 11.92 12.40 7.31
C GLN A 83 11.32 12.20 8.70
N TYR A 84 10.09 11.69 8.73
CA TYR A 84 9.34 11.33 9.93
C TYR A 84 8.79 9.91 9.77
N HIS A 85 8.43 9.34 10.90
CA HIS A 85 7.75 8.04 10.98
C HIS A 85 6.27 8.27 11.24
N TRP A 86 5.42 7.85 10.29
CA TRP A 86 3.98 7.74 10.50
C TRP A 86 3.63 6.30 10.87
N THR A 87 2.83 6.13 11.92
CA THR A 87 2.43 4.81 12.43
C THR A 87 1.73 3.97 11.35
N ARG A 88 0.77 4.56 10.61
CA ARG A 88 0.06 3.90 9.49
C ARG A 88 1.02 3.49 8.38
N ASP A 89 1.84 4.44 7.89
CA ASP A 89 2.74 4.22 6.75
C ASP A 89 3.78 3.14 7.06
N ALA A 90 4.33 3.15 8.25
CA ALA A 90 5.28 2.14 8.70
C ALA A 90 4.63 0.76 8.78
N ALA A 91 3.42 0.66 9.34
CA ALA A 91 2.71 -0.59 9.44
C ALA A 91 2.36 -1.16 8.04
N LEU A 92 1.86 -0.34 7.11
CA LEU A 92 1.58 -0.75 5.74
C LEU A 92 2.84 -1.14 4.97
N THR A 93 3.96 -0.49 5.26
CA THR A 93 5.29 -0.86 4.72
C THR A 93 5.69 -2.25 5.21
N HIS A 94 5.53 -2.53 6.51
CA HIS A 94 5.82 -3.85 7.08
C HIS A 94 4.82 -4.92 6.61
N GLN A 95 3.58 -4.55 6.28
CA GLN A 95 2.62 -5.45 5.61
C GLN A 95 3.14 -5.89 4.24
N ALA A 96 3.59 -4.94 3.42
CA ALA A 96 4.15 -5.25 2.10
C ALA A 96 5.41 -6.12 2.21
N LEU A 97 6.30 -5.84 3.17
CA LEU A 97 7.48 -6.66 3.44
C LEU A 97 7.14 -8.06 3.98
N PHE A 98 6.04 -8.20 4.74
CA PHE A 98 5.57 -9.51 5.19
C PHE A 98 5.19 -10.41 4.01
N GLU A 99 4.50 -9.86 3.00
CA GLU A 99 4.21 -10.61 1.78
C GLU A 99 5.49 -11.02 1.03
N VAL A 100 6.49 -10.11 0.94
CA VAL A 100 7.81 -10.45 0.37
C VAL A 100 8.47 -11.58 1.18
N TYR A 101 8.41 -11.52 2.52
CA TYR A 101 8.97 -12.55 3.39
C TYR A 101 8.34 -13.92 3.12
N LYS A 102 7.01 -13.99 2.99
CA LYS A 102 6.30 -15.25 2.70
C LYS A 102 6.69 -15.84 1.35
N LEU A 103 6.80 -15.00 0.32
CA LEU A 103 6.94 -15.42 -1.08
C LEU A 103 8.40 -15.53 -1.56
N SER A 104 9.36 -14.97 -0.84
CA SER A 104 10.77 -14.98 -1.25
C SER A 104 11.42 -16.35 -1.05
N ASN A 105 12.23 -16.76 -2.03
CA ASN A 105 13.13 -17.89 -1.90
C ASN A 105 14.53 -17.49 -1.34
N SER A 106 14.81 -16.19 -1.19
CA SER A 106 16.09 -15.70 -0.65
C SER A 106 16.10 -15.70 0.87
N GLN A 107 16.86 -16.60 1.45
CA GLN A 107 17.03 -16.66 2.92
C GLN A 107 17.66 -15.38 3.47
N SER A 108 18.60 -14.79 2.75
CA SER A 108 19.22 -13.50 3.15
C SER A 108 18.18 -12.39 3.24
N LEU A 109 17.31 -12.25 2.23
CA LEU A 109 16.24 -11.25 2.23
C LEU A 109 15.23 -11.52 3.36
N LYS A 110 14.83 -12.79 3.57
CA LYS A 110 13.96 -13.15 4.70
C LYS A 110 14.56 -12.76 6.04
N THR A 111 15.84 -13.04 6.26
CA THR A 111 16.57 -12.66 7.49
C THR A 111 16.59 -11.15 7.67
N GLN A 112 16.85 -10.38 6.60
CA GLN A 112 16.84 -8.93 6.62
C GLN A 112 15.46 -8.38 7.00
N ILE A 113 14.40 -8.89 6.39
CA ILE A 113 13.02 -8.44 6.65
C ILE A 113 12.59 -8.80 8.08
N LEU A 114 12.88 -10.01 8.56
CA LEU A 114 12.57 -10.41 9.94
C LEU A 114 13.32 -9.54 10.97
N LYS A 115 14.59 -9.21 10.71
CA LYS A 115 15.36 -8.28 11.55
C LYS A 115 14.72 -6.89 11.56
N ALA A 116 14.31 -6.37 10.40
CA ALA A 116 13.63 -5.08 10.28
C ALA A 116 12.32 -5.08 11.08
N PHE A 117 11.51 -6.14 10.98
CA PHE A 117 10.30 -6.31 11.77
C PHE A 117 10.57 -6.27 13.29
N GLN A 118 11.56 -7.03 13.78
CA GLN A 118 11.91 -7.05 15.20
C GLN A 118 12.42 -5.68 15.70
N GLN A 119 13.09 -4.93 14.84
CA GLN A 119 13.54 -3.57 15.13
C GLN A 119 12.35 -2.60 15.17
N TRP A 120 11.40 -2.71 14.25
CA TRP A 120 10.16 -1.93 14.24
C TRP A 120 9.34 -2.15 15.51
N VAL A 121 9.16 -3.39 15.97
CA VAL A 121 8.48 -3.67 17.24
C VAL A 121 9.10 -2.89 18.42
N ARG A 122 10.44 -2.87 18.52
CA ARG A 122 11.13 -2.13 19.58
C ARG A 122 10.95 -0.61 19.45
N PHE A 123 10.97 -0.12 18.22
CA PHE A 123 10.74 1.30 17.93
C PHE A 123 9.33 1.72 18.33
N GLU A 124 8.32 1.00 17.88
CA GLU A 124 6.91 1.31 18.17
C GLU A 124 6.59 1.29 19.67
N LYS A 125 7.11 0.31 20.39
CA LYS A 125 6.94 0.27 21.86
C LYS A 125 7.47 1.53 22.51
N ARG A 126 8.64 2.05 22.08
CA ARG A 126 9.21 3.28 22.58
C ARG A 126 8.39 4.51 22.16
N ALA A 127 8.02 4.62 20.89
CA ALA A 127 7.27 5.73 20.33
C ALA A 127 5.90 5.87 21.01
N VAL A 128 5.16 4.76 21.15
CA VAL A 128 3.86 4.73 21.86
C VAL A 128 4.02 5.11 23.33
N SER A 129 5.05 4.58 24.01
CA SER A 129 5.34 4.98 25.40
C SER A 129 5.55 6.48 25.53
N ASN A 130 6.33 7.09 24.63
CA ASN A 130 6.57 8.54 24.61
C ASN A 130 5.26 9.31 24.37
N ALA A 131 4.38 8.85 23.46
CA ALA A 131 3.10 9.49 23.19
C ALA A 131 2.15 9.41 24.41
N ILE A 132 2.07 8.26 25.08
CA ILE A 132 1.27 8.09 26.30
C ILE A 132 1.78 9.00 27.43
N GLN A 133 3.09 9.05 27.66
CA GLN A 133 3.69 9.93 28.67
C GLN A 133 3.46 11.43 28.39
N ALA A 134 3.35 11.79 27.10
CA ALA A 134 3.02 13.15 26.69
C ALA A 134 1.51 13.46 26.70
N GLY A 135 0.66 12.50 27.08
CA GLY A 135 -0.79 12.67 27.13
C GLY A 135 -1.49 12.59 25.77
N LEU A 136 -0.79 12.15 24.70
CA LEU A 136 -1.33 12.05 23.34
C LEU A 136 -1.99 10.69 23.05
N GLY A 137 -1.66 9.66 23.86
CA GLY A 137 -2.23 8.31 23.72
C GLY A 137 -1.71 7.52 22.49
N SER A 138 -2.27 6.33 22.28
CA SER A 138 -1.85 5.42 21.20
C SER A 138 -2.23 5.90 19.79
N GLY A 139 -3.15 6.86 19.68
CA GLY A 139 -3.58 7.47 18.41
C GLY A 139 -2.65 8.59 17.90
N GLU A 140 -1.46 8.79 18.49
CA GLU A 140 -0.47 9.71 17.93
C GLU A 140 0.04 9.19 16.58
N PRO A 141 -0.14 9.94 15.48
CA PRO A 141 0.17 9.43 14.16
C PRO A 141 1.63 9.58 13.75
N LYS A 142 2.36 10.62 14.24
CA LYS A 142 3.61 11.10 13.66
C LYS A 142 4.71 11.26 14.69
N PHE A 143 5.86 10.65 14.40
CA PHE A 143 7.03 10.66 15.27
C PHE A 143 8.29 11.10 14.53
N GLN A 144 9.25 11.64 15.26
CA GLN A 144 10.63 11.76 14.82
C GLN A 144 11.21 10.35 14.55
N LEU A 145 12.22 10.24 13.70
CA LEU A 145 12.85 8.95 13.40
C LEU A 145 13.56 8.32 14.63
N ASN A 146 13.84 9.09 15.68
CA ASN A 146 14.33 8.58 16.95
C ASN A 146 13.21 8.12 17.93
N GLY A 147 11.95 8.25 17.53
CA GLY A 147 10.77 7.85 18.33
C GLY A 147 10.25 8.93 19.28
N GLU A 148 10.79 10.14 19.25
CA GLU A 148 10.20 11.29 19.93
C GLU A 148 8.93 11.74 19.22
N ILE A 149 7.99 12.34 19.98
CA ILE A 149 6.76 12.89 19.43
C ILE A 149 7.06 14.07 18.48
N PHE A 150 6.26 14.19 17.43
CA PHE A 150 6.25 15.39 16.60
C PHE A 150 5.51 16.52 17.34
N LYS A 151 6.21 17.63 17.61
CA LYS A 151 5.69 18.72 18.45
C LYS A 151 4.86 19.76 17.70
N GLY A 152 4.85 19.72 16.36
CA GLY A 152 4.07 20.64 15.53
C GLY A 152 2.57 20.36 15.57
N GLU A 153 1.80 21.32 15.06
CA GLU A 153 0.37 21.11 14.81
C GLU A 153 0.17 19.98 13.80
N TRP A 154 -0.79 19.09 14.06
CA TRP A 154 -1.09 17.94 13.22
C TRP A 154 -2.49 17.43 13.48
N GLY A 155 -3.10 16.74 12.51
CA GLY A 155 -4.39 16.07 12.68
C GLY A 155 -4.31 14.92 13.71
N ARG A 156 -4.75 15.13 14.94
CA ARG A 156 -4.72 14.17 16.06
C ARG A 156 -6.08 14.02 16.73
N PRO A 157 -6.41 12.82 17.29
CA PRO A 157 -5.74 11.54 17.07
C PRO A 157 -6.06 10.97 15.69
N GLN A 158 -5.27 9.94 15.25
CA GLN A 158 -5.57 9.08 14.11
C GLN A 158 -5.71 7.63 14.62
N ASN A 159 -6.96 7.18 14.76
CA ASN A 159 -7.26 5.89 15.40
C ASN A 159 -7.09 4.69 14.46
N ASP A 160 -6.72 4.91 13.20
CA ASP A 160 -6.30 3.87 12.27
C ASP A 160 -4.89 3.35 12.56
N GLY A 161 -3.99 4.19 13.06
CA GLY A 161 -2.61 3.83 13.36
C GLY A 161 -2.47 2.60 14.26
N PRO A 162 -3.02 2.60 15.49
CA PRO A 162 -3.01 1.43 16.37
C PRO A 162 -3.64 0.18 15.74
N ALA A 163 -4.73 0.36 14.99
CA ALA A 163 -5.41 -0.74 14.32
C ALA A 163 -4.55 -1.39 13.23
N VAL A 164 -3.93 -0.60 12.35
CA VAL A 164 -3.04 -1.12 11.29
C VAL A 164 -1.81 -1.77 11.91
N ARG A 165 -1.21 -1.14 12.92
CA ARG A 165 -0.04 -1.66 13.62
C ARG A 165 -0.30 -3.02 14.28
N SER A 166 -1.37 -3.13 15.07
CA SER A 166 -1.72 -4.39 15.72
C SER A 166 -2.13 -5.47 14.71
N LEU A 167 -2.79 -5.11 13.61
CA LEU A 167 -3.09 -6.03 12.52
C LEU A 167 -1.81 -6.67 11.96
N VAL A 168 -0.87 -5.84 11.50
CA VAL A 168 0.36 -6.32 10.86
C VAL A 168 1.23 -7.10 11.85
N MET A 169 1.35 -6.63 13.10
CA MET A 169 2.09 -7.36 14.12
C MET A 169 1.42 -8.69 14.49
N SER A 170 0.10 -8.80 14.43
CA SER A 170 -0.63 -10.06 14.66
C SER A 170 -0.37 -11.08 13.55
N GLU A 171 -0.34 -10.65 12.29
CA GLU A 171 0.01 -11.52 11.17
C GLU A 171 1.46 -12.05 11.29
N TRP A 172 2.40 -11.21 11.70
CA TRP A 172 3.75 -11.63 12.05
C TRP A 172 3.78 -12.57 13.27
N ALA A 173 2.93 -12.33 14.28
CA ALA A 173 2.85 -13.20 15.45
C ALA A 173 2.43 -14.62 15.07
N PHE A 174 1.46 -14.80 14.18
CA PHE A 174 1.08 -16.11 13.66
C PHE A 174 2.25 -16.80 12.97
N GLU A 175 2.99 -16.10 12.11
CA GLU A 175 4.14 -16.67 11.42
C GLU A 175 5.25 -17.08 12.42
N LEU A 176 5.54 -16.22 13.40
CA LEU A 176 6.52 -16.53 14.45
C LEU A 176 6.12 -17.74 15.31
N ILE A 177 4.83 -17.87 15.65
CA ILE A 177 4.30 -19.03 16.36
C ILE A 177 4.47 -20.30 15.50
N ARG A 178 4.15 -20.21 14.19
CA ARG A 178 4.36 -21.31 13.23
C ARG A 178 5.84 -21.75 13.16
N MET A 179 6.77 -20.78 13.33
CA MET A 179 8.22 -21.03 13.39
C MET A 179 8.71 -21.53 14.77
N GLY A 180 7.82 -21.83 15.72
CA GLY A 180 8.17 -22.26 17.07
C GLY A 180 8.62 -21.14 18.01
N GLN A 181 8.41 -19.87 17.65
CA GLN A 181 8.85 -18.70 18.44
C GLN A 181 7.72 -18.13 19.31
N LYS A 182 6.81 -18.96 19.82
CA LYS A 182 5.69 -18.52 20.68
C LYS A 182 6.17 -17.71 21.89
N ASP A 183 7.28 -18.11 22.51
CA ASP A 183 7.83 -17.39 23.67
C ASP A 183 8.30 -15.97 23.31
N TRP A 184 8.84 -15.78 22.10
CA TRP A 184 9.21 -14.44 21.64
C TRP A 184 7.97 -13.56 21.47
N VAL A 185 6.88 -14.12 20.91
CA VAL A 185 5.59 -13.43 20.76
C VAL A 185 5.05 -13.01 22.13
N LEU A 186 5.02 -13.92 23.11
CA LEU A 186 4.55 -13.62 24.46
C LEU A 186 5.39 -12.56 25.18
N ARG A 187 6.71 -12.54 24.97
CA ARG A 187 7.59 -11.54 25.59
C ARG A 187 7.53 -10.17 24.91
N ASN A 188 7.23 -10.11 23.61
CA ASN A 188 7.41 -8.87 22.85
C ASN A 188 6.12 -8.28 22.26
N LEU A 189 5.11 -9.12 21.93
CA LEU A 189 3.96 -8.68 21.14
C LEU A 189 2.64 -8.77 21.87
N TYR A 190 2.38 -9.85 22.65
CA TYR A 190 1.07 -10.08 23.23
C TYR A 190 1.17 -10.75 24.61
N ARG A 191 0.43 -10.21 25.58
CA ARG A 191 0.14 -10.87 26.86
C ARG A 191 -1.30 -10.60 27.28
N PRO A 192 -1.98 -11.55 27.93
CA PRO A 192 -3.39 -11.44 28.32
C PRO A 192 -3.69 -10.36 29.36
N GLU A 193 -2.72 -9.96 30.17
CA GLU A 193 -2.92 -9.00 31.27
C GLU A 193 -3.44 -7.65 30.80
N ILE A 194 -4.23 -6.95 31.64
CA ILE A 194 -4.74 -5.59 31.43
C ILE A 194 -4.37 -4.72 32.64
N PRO A 195 -3.69 -3.58 32.43
CA PRO A 195 -3.14 -3.08 31.15
C PRO A 195 -2.01 -3.97 30.65
N SER A 196 -2.01 -4.23 29.34
CA SER A 196 -0.97 -5.06 28.74
C SER A 196 0.32 -4.29 28.55
N PRO A 197 1.49 -4.88 28.92
CA PRO A 197 2.78 -4.28 28.61
C PRO A 197 3.19 -4.51 27.16
N GLN A 198 2.39 -5.25 26.39
CA GLN A 198 2.73 -5.65 25.02
C GLN A 198 1.85 -4.96 23.99
N ILE A 199 2.49 -4.55 22.90
CA ILE A 199 1.95 -3.58 21.94
C ILE A 199 0.69 -4.06 21.22
N ILE A 200 0.61 -5.34 20.79
CA ILE A 200 -0.59 -5.85 20.10
C ILE A 200 -1.80 -5.79 21.02
N LYS A 201 -1.68 -6.32 22.24
CA LYS A 201 -2.81 -6.32 23.19
C LYS A 201 -3.23 -4.90 23.55
N SER A 202 -2.26 -4.00 23.81
CA SER A 202 -2.53 -2.59 24.13
C SER A 202 -3.26 -1.88 22.98
N ASP A 203 -2.84 -2.09 21.72
CA ASP A 203 -3.47 -1.50 20.56
C ASP A 203 -4.87 -2.06 20.28
N LEU A 204 -5.08 -3.36 20.49
CA LEU A 204 -6.40 -4.00 20.36
C LEU A 204 -7.38 -3.48 21.41
N GLU A 205 -6.95 -3.33 22.67
CA GLU A 205 -7.76 -2.74 23.74
C GLU A 205 -8.11 -1.26 23.40
N PHE A 206 -7.11 -0.49 22.96
CA PHE A 206 -7.35 0.89 22.51
C PHE A 206 -8.36 0.93 21.35
N THR A 207 -8.17 0.09 20.35
CA THR A 207 -9.05 0.01 19.18
C THR A 207 -10.48 -0.37 19.58
N ALA A 208 -10.63 -1.39 20.41
CA ALA A 208 -11.94 -1.85 20.89
C ALA A 208 -12.68 -0.80 21.72
N ALA A 209 -11.96 0.03 22.48
CA ALA A 209 -12.53 1.07 23.31
C ALA A 209 -12.83 2.39 22.56
N ASN A 210 -12.17 2.66 21.42
CA ASN A 210 -12.19 3.98 20.78
C ASN A 210 -12.69 3.99 19.31
N TRP A 211 -13.16 2.87 18.76
CA TRP A 211 -13.57 2.80 17.34
C TRP A 211 -14.73 3.75 17.00
N ASN A 212 -15.59 4.07 17.97
CA ASN A 212 -16.74 4.97 17.84
C ASN A 212 -16.42 6.43 18.15
N GLN A 213 -15.17 6.76 18.44
CA GLN A 213 -14.72 8.12 18.70
C GLN A 213 -14.22 8.77 17.39
N PRO A 214 -14.59 10.04 17.11
CA PRO A 214 -14.09 10.75 15.95
C PRO A 214 -12.55 10.87 15.97
N SER A 215 -11.93 10.58 14.85
CA SER A 215 -10.49 10.77 14.63
C SER A 215 -10.22 11.38 13.26
N PHE A 216 -9.04 11.96 13.07
CA PHE A 216 -8.66 12.42 11.74
C PHE A 216 -8.55 11.25 10.76
N ASP A 217 -8.89 11.52 9.51
CA ASP A 217 -8.83 10.56 8.41
C ASP A 217 -7.38 10.23 8.01
N LEU A 218 -7.21 9.26 7.10
CA LEU A 218 -5.88 8.88 6.61
C LEU A 218 -5.17 9.99 5.83
N TRP A 219 -5.92 11.02 5.39
CA TRP A 219 -5.35 12.21 4.74
C TRP A 219 -4.97 13.31 5.73
N GLU A 220 -5.31 13.13 7.02
CA GLU A 220 -4.97 14.04 8.12
C GLU A 220 -5.74 15.38 8.05
N GLU A 221 -6.87 15.38 7.33
CA GLU A 221 -7.61 16.60 6.95
C GLU A 221 -8.94 16.75 7.68
N ILE A 222 -9.67 15.65 7.90
CA ILE A 222 -11.05 15.70 8.42
C ILE A 222 -11.21 14.75 9.60
N LYS A 223 -11.73 15.28 10.70
CA LYS A 223 -12.04 14.53 11.91
C LYS A 223 -13.51 14.10 11.93
N GLY A 224 -13.72 12.80 11.98
CA GLY A 224 -15.05 12.20 11.99
C GLY A 224 -14.97 10.69 12.18
N LEU A 225 -16.06 9.99 11.86
CA LEU A 225 -16.05 8.54 11.75
C LEU A 225 -15.71 8.17 10.30
N ASN A 226 -14.51 7.66 10.08
CA ASN A 226 -13.94 7.45 8.77
C ASN A 226 -14.07 5.98 8.34
N PHE A 227 -14.58 5.72 7.14
CA PHE A 227 -14.75 4.37 6.61
C PHE A 227 -13.44 3.57 6.58
N TYR A 228 -12.34 4.23 6.16
CA TYR A 228 -11.00 3.63 6.18
C TYR A 228 -10.62 3.16 7.58
N THR A 229 -10.70 4.06 8.56
CA THR A 229 -10.36 3.78 9.96
C THR A 229 -11.20 2.63 10.52
N LEU A 230 -12.53 2.66 10.30
CA LEU A 230 -13.43 1.59 10.72
C LEU A 230 -13.08 0.24 10.07
N SER A 231 -12.71 0.24 8.78
CA SER A 231 -12.30 -0.98 8.08
C SER A 231 -11.06 -1.60 8.72
N MET A 232 -10.05 -0.77 9.02
CA MET A 232 -8.80 -1.23 9.65
C MET A 232 -9.04 -1.70 11.09
N GLN A 233 -9.82 -0.95 11.87
CA GLN A 233 -10.19 -1.31 13.25
C GLN A 233 -10.93 -2.64 13.29
N ARG A 234 -11.91 -2.82 12.42
CA ARG A 234 -12.65 -4.08 12.34
C ARG A 234 -11.73 -5.25 11.98
N LYS A 235 -10.90 -5.10 10.97
CA LYS A 235 -9.96 -6.15 10.54
C LYS A 235 -8.97 -6.50 11.64
N SER A 236 -8.40 -5.50 12.30
CA SER A 236 -7.49 -5.67 13.44
C SER A 236 -8.15 -6.47 14.56
N LEU A 237 -9.39 -6.15 14.94
CA LEU A 237 -10.12 -6.86 16.00
C LEU A 237 -10.46 -8.32 15.63
N LEU A 238 -10.78 -8.60 14.36
CA LEU A 238 -11.00 -9.98 13.90
C LEU A 238 -9.73 -10.82 14.00
N VAL A 239 -8.62 -10.30 13.46
CA VAL A 239 -7.31 -10.99 13.50
C VAL A 239 -6.78 -11.07 14.94
N GLY A 240 -6.99 -10.00 15.73
CA GLY A 240 -6.66 -9.96 17.14
C GLY A 240 -7.43 -10.99 17.98
N ALA A 241 -8.70 -11.23 17.66
CA ALA A 241 -9.52 -12.25 18.32
C ALA A 241 -9.00 -13.68 18.03
N GLU A 242 -8.58 -13.93 16.80
CA GLU A 242 -7.95 -15.20 16.42
C GLU A 242 -6.63 -15.42 17.18
N LEU A 243 -5.77 -14.39 17.24
CA LEU A 243 -4.51 -14.43 17.98
C LEU A 243 -4.75 -14.63 19.49
N ALA A 244 -5.72 -13.90 20.08
CA ALA A 244 -6.10 -14.05 21.49
C ALA A 244 -6.56 -15.47 21.79
N THR A 245 -7.36 -16.08 20.92
CA THR A 245 -7.78 -17.49 21.04
C THR A 245 -6.57 -18.42 21.04
N GLN A 246 -5.64 -18.25 20.11
CA GLN A 246 -4.43 -19.09 20.01
C GLN A 246 -3.49 -18.94 21.23
N LEU A 247 -3.54 -17.77 21.89
CA LEU A 247 -2.71 -17.45 23.06
C LEU A 247 -3.45 -17.64 24.40
N ASN A 248 -4.60 -18.33 24.42
CA ASN A 248 -5.42 -18.64 25.60
C ASN A 248 -5.98 -17.40 26.33
N ASP A 249 -6.43 -16.39 25.56
CA ASP A 249 -7.15 -15.22 26.07
C ASP A 249 -8.59 -15.16 25.50
N PRO A 250 -9.48 -16.12 25.89
CA PRO A 250 -10.82 -16.22 25.29
C PRO A 250 -11.73 -15.03 25.64
N GLY A 251 -11.47 -14.37 26.78
CA GLY A 251 -12.20 -13.16 27.18
C GLY A 251 -12.00 -12.02 26.20
N ALA A 252 -10.74 -11.73 25.87
CA ALA A 252 -10.41 -10.73 24.88
C ALA A 252 -10.91 -11.11 23.47
N ALA A 253 -10.76 -12.37 23.07
CA ALA A 253 -11.25 -12.84 21.78
C ALA A 253 -12.76 -12.57 21.62
N LYS A 254 -13.57 -12.93 22.62
CA LYS A 254 -15.01 -12.65 22.63
C LYS A 254 -15.32 -11.15 22.55
N TYR A 255 -14.61 -10.34 23.32
CA TYR A 255 -14.80 -8.88 23.33
C TYR A 255 -14.46 -8.25 21.98
N TYR A 256 -13.33 -8.62 21.38
CA TYR A 256 -12.93 -8.11 20.05
C TYR A 256 -13.93 -8.48 18.96
N LEU A 257 -14.44 -9.71 18.94
CA LEU A 257 -15.49 -10.12 18.00
C LEU A 257 -16.78 -9.31 18.16
N GLN A 258 -17.18 -9.02 19.39
CA GLN A 258 -18.35 -8.17 19.68
C GLN A 258 -18.14 -6.75 19.11
N GLN A 259 -16.99 -6.12 19.37
CA GLN A 259 -16.69 -4.79 18.83
C GLN A 259 -16.60 -4.79 17.30
N ALA A 260 -15.97 -5.81 16.70
CA ALA A 260 -15.91 -5.96 15.25
C ALA A 260 -17.30 -6.09 14.60
N GLN A 261 -18.28 -6.71 15.29
CA GLN A 261 -19.66 -6.79 14.82
C GLN A 261 -20.36 -5.43 14.89
N LEU A 262 -20.13 -4.63 15.95
CA LEU A 262 -20.68 -3.28 16.06
C LEU A 262 -20.13 -2.37 14.94
N ILE A 263 -18.84 -2.45 14.66
CA ILE A 263 -18.21 -1.72 13.54
C ILE A 263 -18.86 -2.14 12.22
N LEU A 264 -19.08 -3.44 11.97
CA LEU A 264 -19.77 -3.90 10.76
C LEU A 264 -21.16 -3.27 10.59
N ASN A 265 -21.92 -3.22 11.67
CA ASN A 265 -23.26 -2.63 11.65
C ASN A 265 -23.21 -1.14 11.27
N LEU A 266 -22.22 -0.40 11.77
CA LEU A 266 -21.99 0.99 11.39
C LEU A 266 -21.54 1.12 9.94
N MET A 267 -20.54 0.33 9.48
CA MET A 267 -20.04 0.38 8.12
C MET A 267 -21.12 0.12 7.06
N ASN A 268 -22.12 -0.72 7.35
CA ASN A 268 -23.26 -0.96 6.47
C ASN A 268 -24.12 0.29 6.22
N GLN A 269 -24.03 1.31 7.05
CA GLN A 269 -24.77 2.58 6.92
C GLN A 269 -24.06 3.61 6.04
N TYR A 270 -22.82 3.34 5.59
CA TYR A 270 -22.04 4.27 4.78
C TYR A 270 -22.48 4.33 3.30
N TYR A 271 -23.26 3.36 2.83
CA TYR A 271 -23.78 3.44 1.47
C TYR A 271 -24.92 4.44 1.36
N ASN A 272 -24.70 5.49 0.58
CA ASN A 272 -25.72 6.47 0.25
C ASN A 272 -26.42 6.06 -1.06
N SER A 273 -27.67 5.64 -0.98
CA SER A 273 -28.43 5.17 -2.15
C SER A 273 -28.79 6.26 -3.16
N GLN A 274 -28.87 7.52 -2.73
CA GLN A 274 -29.13 8.67 -3.62
C GLN A 274 -27.87 9.02 -4.43
N LEU A 275 -26.70 8.96 -3.80
CA LEU A 275 -25.42 9.20 -4.45
C LEU A 275 -24.92 7.98 -5.24
N GLY A 276 -25.35 6.78 -4.87
CA GLY A 276 -24.97 5.51 -5.50
C GLY A 276 -23.57 5.00 -5.13
N TYR A 277 -22.99 5.46 -4.01
CA TYR A 277 -21.67 5.04 -3.53
C TYR A 277 -21.57 5.04 -2.01
N ILE A 278 -20.48 4.44 -1.50
CA ILE A 278 -20.12 4.45 -0.09
C ILE A 278 -19.41 5.77 0.20
N VAL A 279 -19.94 6.56 1.15
CA VAL A 279 -19.32 7.81 1.60
C VAL A 279 -18.12 7.51 2.50
N ALA A 280 -17.11 8.38 2.47
CA ALA A 280 -15.87 8.16 3.22
C ALA A 280 -16.00 8.52 4.70
N ILE A 281 -16.82 9.50 5.04
CA ILE A 281 -16.86 10.11 6.37
C ILE A 281 -18.31 10.32 6.80
N GLN A 282 -18.60 10.00 8.06
CA GLN A 282 -19.82 10.39 8.78
C GLN A 282 -19.47 11.13 10.06
N ASN A 283 -20.43 11.89 10.60
CA ASN A 283 -20.29 12.62 11.87
C ASN A 283 -18.99 13.45 11.91
N GLN A 284 -18.75 14.27 10.88
CA GLN A 284 -17.64 15.21 10.86
C GLN A 284 -17.79 16.20 12.03
N VAL A 285 -16.72 16.37 12.82
CA VAL A 285 -16.68 17.27 13.98
C VAL A 285 -15.62 18.36 13.85
N ASP A 286 -14.63 18.18 12.98
CA ASP A 286 -13.52 19.11 12.76
C ASP A 286 -12.87 18.90 11.40
N GLY A 287 -11.95 19.79 11.00
CA GLY A 287 -11.16 19.72 9.79
C GLY A 287 -11.75 20.49 8.59
N TRP A 288 -11.21 20.25 7.41
CA TRP A 288 -11.50 21.05 6.22
C TRP A 288 -12.90 20.77 5.65
N GLY A 289 -13.66 21.84 5.39
CA GLY A 289 -15.06 21.76 4.92
C GLY A 289 -15.26 21.57 3.42
N HIS A 290 -14.23 21.27 2.62
CA HIS A 290 -14.33 21.29 1.17
C HIS A 290 -14.62 19.93 0.50
N LYS A 291 -14.66 18.82 1.23
CA LYS A 291 -14.97 17.47 0.70
C LYS A 291 -16.49 17.23 0.58
N ASN A 292 -17.15 18.03 -0.26
CA ASN A 292 -18.63 18.05 -0.35
C ASN A 292 -19.23 16.76 -0.94
N SER A 293 -18.54 16.13 -1.91
CA SER A 293 -19.03 14.86 -2.49
C SER A 293 -18.93 13.71 -1.50
N ASN A 294 -18.00 13.76 -0.57
CA ASN A 294 -17.66 12.63 0.32
C ASN A 294 -17.31 11.33 -0.46
N LEU A 295 -16.93 11.49 -1.74
CA LEU A 295 -16.45 10.44 -2.64
C LEU A 295 -14.93 10.40 -2.59
N ASP A 296 -14.35 9.39 -1.97
CA ASP A 296 -12.93 9.35 -1.63
C ASP A 296 -12.36 7.94 -1.84
N VAL A 297 -11.14 7.88 -2.37
CA VAL A 297 -10.40 6.62 -2.54
C VAL A 297 -10.09 5.92 -1.20
N ALA A 298 -10.21 6.62 -0.08
CA ALA A 298 -10.16 6.06 1.26
C ALA A 298 -11.09 4.84 1.44
N VAL A 299 -12.26 4.83 0.75
CA VAL A 299 -13.17 3.68 0.73
C VAL A 299 -12.53 2.48 0.03
N VAL A 300 -11.85 2.70 -1.08
CA VAL A 300 -11.13 1.65 -1.82
C VAL A 300 -9.96 1.13 -1.00
N LEU A 301 -9.15 2.02 -0.41
CA LEU A 301 -8.03 1.67 0.47
C LEU A 301 -8.51 0.86 1.70
N GLY A 302 -9.57 1.31 2.37
CA GLY A 302 -10.15 0.59 3.50
C GLY A 302 -10.67 -0.79 3.09
N THR A 303 -11.24 -0.91 1.89
CA THR A 303 -11.68 -2.20 1.36
C THR A 303 -10.50 -3.11 1.04
N THR A 304 -9.46 -2.63 0.39
CA THR A 304 -8.32 -3.47 -0.02
C THR A 304 -7.47 -3.91 1.17
N GLN A 305 -7.18 -3.04 2.09
CA GLN A 305 -6.33 -3.30 3.25
C GLN A 305 -7.08 -4.01 4.40
N GLY A 306 -8.38 -3.71 4.58
CA GLY A 306 -9.27 -4.41 5.50
C GLY A 306 -9.95 -5.66 4.92
N PHE A 307 -9.65 -6.03 3.70
CA PHE A 307 -10.42 -6.86 2.79
C PHE A 307 -10.68 -8.31 3.19
N LEU A 308 -10.01 -8.92 4.09
CA LEU A 308 -10.21 -10.36 4.34
C LEU A 308 -11.53 -10.70 5.06
N ASP A 309 -12.44 -9.74 5.14
CA ASP A 309 -13.75 -9.96 5.72
C ASP A 309 -14.82 -10.28 4.67
N LEU A 310 -15.00 -11.56 4.42
CA LEU A 310 -16.05 -12.09 3.55
C LEU A 310 -17.45 -11.63 3.98
N THR A 311 -17.68 -11.42 5.28
CA THR A 311 -18.99 -11.03 5.80
C THR A 311 -19.44 -9.66 5.26
N TYR A 312 -18.52 -8.68 5.27
CA TYR A 312 -18.82 -7.37 4.69
C TYR A 312 -19.00 -7.45 3.17
N LEU A 313 -18.08 -8.14 2.49
CA LEU A 313 -18.06 -8.18 1.02
C LEU A 313 -19.22 -8.97 0.42
N ASN A 314 -19.67 -10.05 1.04
CA ASN A 314 -20.83 -10.80 0.57
C ASN A 314 -22.07 -9.90 0.37
N SER A 315 -22.24 -8.91 1.24
CA SER A 315 -23.37 -7.99 1.18
C SER A 315 -23.09 -6.68 0.44
N ASN A 316 -21.83 -6.28 0.30
CA ASN A 316 -21.45 -4.94 -0.15
C ASN A 316 -20.54 -4.90 -1.38
N SER A 317 -20.14 -6.03 -1.97
CA SER A 317 -19.23 -6.08 -3.12
C SER A 317 -19.67 -5.19 -4.28
N LYS A 318 -20.97 -5.22 -4.63
CA LYS A 318 -21.51 -4.36 -5.68
C LYS A 318 -21.38 -2.88 -5.35
N LYS A 319 -21.63 -2.49 -4.10
CA LYS A 319 -21.54 -1.10 -3.63
C LYS A 319 -20.10 -0.60 -3.66
N VAL A 320 -19.14 -1.45 -3.28
CA VAL A 320 -17.69 -1.14 -3.36
C VAL A 320 -17.28 -0.93 -4.82
N LEU A 321 -17.66 -1.83 -5.73
CA LEU A 321 -17.33 -1.70 -7.15
C LEU A 321 -17.99 -0.47 -7.78
N GLN A 322 -19.21 -0.12 -7.39
CA GLN A 322 -19.88 1.11 -7.82
C GLN A 322 -19.12 2.36 -7.33
N THR A 323 -18.63 2.35 -6.08
CA THR A 323 -17.81 3.44 -5.53
C THR A 323 -16.50 3.60 -6.32
N ALA A 324 -15.79 2.48 -6.58
CA ALA A 324 -14.56 2.51 -7.37
C ALA A 324 -14.81 3.02 -8.80
N GLN A 325 -15.86 2.54 -9.47
CA GLN A 325 -16.21 3.00 -10.81
C GLN A 325 -16.55 4.51 -10.82
N LYS A 326 -17.26 5.00 -9.80
CA LYS A 326 -17.59 6.42 -9.69
C LYS A 326 -16.34 7.29 -9.54
N LEU A 327 -15.35 6.84 -8.77
CA LEU A 327 -14.04 7.51 -8.66
C LEU A 327 -13.31 7.51 -10.02
N GLU A 328 -13.30 6.38 -10.73
CA GLU A 328 -12.70 6.28 -12.06
C GLU A 328 -13.33 7.28 -13.04
N ASP A 329 -14.66 7.35 -13.08
CA ASP A 329 -15.40 8.25 -13.97
C ASP A 329 -15.06 9.72 -13.69
N VAL A 330 -15.00 10.12 -12.42
CA VAL A 330 -14.65 11.46 -12.01
C VAL A 330 -13.21 11.80 -12.39
N PHE A 331 -12.24 10.94 -12.03
CA PHE A 331 -10.83 11.21 -12.32
C PHE A 331 -10.49 11.13 -13.81
N MET A 332 -11.23 10.35 -14.59
CA MET A 332 -11.13 10.36 -16.05
C MET A 332 -11.50 11.74 -16.63
N GLN A 333 -12.47 12.44 -16.02
CA GLN A 333 -12.94 13.73 -16.47
C GLN A 333 -12.05 14.89 -16.02
N ILE A 334 -11.65 14.91 -14.74
CA ILE A 334 -10.99 16.08 -14.15
C ILE A 334 -9.48 16.15 -14.37
N TYR A 335 -8.82 15.01 -14.70
CA TYR A 335 -7.38 15.00 -14.92
C TYR A 335 -7.01 14.89 -16.41
N PRO A 336 -6.43 15.94 -17.03
CA PRO A 336 -6.01 15.92 -18.44
C PRO A 336 -5.09 14.75 -18.81
N VAL A 337 -4.24 14.29 -17.89
CA VAL A 337 -3.33 13.15 -18.08
C VAL A 337 -4.06 11.83 -18.37
N ASN A 338 -5.35 11.76 -18.08
CA ASN A 338 -6.19 10.58 -18.29
C ASN A 338 -6.89 10.54 -19.66
N ARG A 339 -6.79 11.63 -20.45
CA ARG A 339 -7.46 11.69 -21.77
C ARG A 339 -7.00 10.54 -22.67
N ASN A 340 -7.95 9.85 -23.29
CA ASN A 340 -7.73 8.72 -24.20
C ASN A 340 -6.96 7.54 -23.58
N LYS A 341 -7.05 7.35 -22.27
CA LYS A 341 -6.44 6.23 -21.57
C LYS A 341 -7.51 5.17 -21.20
N PRO A 342 -7.14 3.87 -21.15
CA PRO A 342 -8.11 2.79 -20.87
C PRO A 342 -8.61 2.84 -19.42
N VAL A 343 -7.78 3.28 -18.48
CA VAL A 343 -8.12 3.53 -17.08
C VAL A 343 -7.41 4.80 -16.58
N PRO A 344 -7.99 5.54 -15.64
CA PRO A 344 -7.35 6.74 -15.09
C PRO A 344 -6.22 6.42 -14.11
N VAL A 345 -5.27 7.36 -13.93
CA VAL A 345 -4.58 7.49 -12.66
C VAL A 345 -5.48 8.22 -11.68
N ILE A 346 -5.50 7.79 -10.42
CA ILE A 346 -6.51 8.13 -9.42
C ILE A 346 -5.94 9.11 -8.39
N GLY A 347 -6.71 10.14 -8.05
CA GLY A 347 -6.42 11.07 -6.95
C GLY A 347 -6.96 10.57 -5.60
N ARG A 348 -7.00 11.46 -4.60
CA ARG A 348 -7.57 11.18 -3.30
C ARG A 348 -9.11 11.32 -3.33
N TYR A 349 -9.61 12.46 -3.69
CA TYR A 349 -11.02 12.80 -3.86
C TYR A 349 -11.15 13.97 -4.88
N SER A 350 -12.35 14.21 -5.39
CA SER A 350 -12.54 15.15 -6.54
C SER A 350 -12.23 16.60 -6.22
N GLU A 351 -12.50 17.03 -4.98
CA GLU A 351 -12.30 18.41 -4.49
C GLU A 351 -10.90 18.64 -3.91
N ASP A 352 -10.00 17.66 -4.03
CA ASP A 352 -8.65 17.75 -3.51
C ASP A 352 -7.91 18.97 -4.08
N VAL A 353 -7.33 19.74 -3.19
CA VAL A 353 -6.56 20.95 -3.54
C VAL A 353 -5.06 20.79 -3.29
N TYR A 354 -4.63 19.75 -2.57
CA TYR A 354 -3.23 19.53 -2.24
C TYR A 354 -2.44 19.03 -3.46
N ASP A 355 -1.45 19.81 -3.89
CA ASP A 355 -0.65 19.55 -5.09
C ASP A 355 0.76 18.97 -4.83
N GLY A 356 1.02 18.59 -3.57
CA GLY A 356 2.33 18.06 -3.13
C GLY A 356 3.25 19.11 -2.50
N PHE A 357 2.92 20.40 -2.62
CA PHE A 357 3.68 21.52 -2.04
C PHE A 357 2.78 22.60 -1.45
N GLY A 358 1.55 22.74 -1.98
CA GLY A 358 0.58 23.75 -1.61
C GLY A 358 -0.83 23.30 -1.97
N PHE A 359 -1.69 24.27 -2.36
CA PHE A 359 -3.12 24.05 -2.54
C PHE A 359 -3.62 24.57 -3.89
N SER A 360 -2.92 24.27 -4.98
CA SER A 360 -3.25 24.70 -6.35
C SER A 360 -4.14 23.72 -7.11
N GLY A 361 -4.55 22.64 -6.45
CA GLY A 361 -5.45 21.61 -6.98
C GLY A 361 -4.83 20.22 -7.02
N GLY A 362 -5.58 19.25 -6.53
CA GLY A 362 -5.12 17.87 -6.32
C GLY A 362 -4.63 17.17 -7.57
N ASN A 363 -3.76 16.24 -7.37
CA ASN A 363 -3.10 15.40 -8.37
C ASN A 363 -3.47 13.93 -8.21
N PRO A 364 -3.26 13.08 -9.24
CA PRO A 364 -3.23 11.64 -9.07
C PRO A 364 -2.12 11.20 -8.10
N TRP A 365 -2.41 10.14 -7.33
CA TRP A 365 -1.48 9.53 -6.40
C TRP A 365 -1.14 8.09 -6.82
N PHE A 366 0.11 7.67 -6.64
CA PHE A 366 0.51 6.28 -6.88
C PHE A 366 -0.30 5.33 -6.01
N ILE A 367 -0.42 5.61 -4.71
CA ILE A 367 -1.16 4.76 -3.75
C ILE A 367 -2.63 4.58 -4.13
N SER A 368 -3.29 5.65 -4.61
CA SER A 368 -4.69 5.61 -5.03
C SER A 368 -4.89 4.76 -6.30
N THR A 369 -3.96 4.89 -7.24
CA THR A 369 -3.95 4.10 -8.48
C THR A 369 -3.67 2.62 -8.19
N HIS A 370 -2.71 2.32 -7.29
CA HIS A 370 -2.41 0.96 -6.85
C HIS A 370 -3.57 0.32 -6.08
N ALA A 371 -4.30 1.10 -5.27
CA ALA A 371 -5.49 0.61 -4.56
C ALA A 371 -6.57 0.10 -5.53
N HIS A 372 -6.79 0.76 -6.67
CA HIS A 372 -7.71 0.29 -7.71
C HIS A 372 -7.20 -1.01 -8.36
N ALA A 373 -5.89 -1.09 -8.67
CA ALA A 373 -5.30 -2.33 -9.17
C ALA A 373 -5.53 -3.49 -8.21
N GLU A 374 -5.19 -3.27 -6.94
CA GLU A 374 -5.34 -4.25 -5.87
C GLU A 374 -6.80 -4.68 -5.68
N LEU A 375 -7.75 -3.72 -5.69
CA LEU A 375 -9.17 -3.98 -5.56
C LEU A 375 -9.64 -4.98 -6.63
N TYR A 376 -9.42 -4.68 -7.90
CA TYR A 376 -9.89 -5.53 -8.99
C TYR A 376 -9.25 -6.92 -8.93
N CYS A 377 -7.96 -7.02 -8.67
CA CYS A 377 -7.28 -8.31 -8.57
C CYS A 377 -7.77 -9.14 -7.37
N LYS A 378 -8.03 -8.51 -6.22
CA LYS A 378 -8.65 -9.18 -5.07
C LYS A 378 -10.08 -9.64 -5.38
N PHE A 379 -10.88 -8.82 -6.04
CA PHE A 379 -12.23 -9.21 -6.46
C PHE A 379 -12.23 -10.36 -7.46
N ALA A 380 -11.25 -10.45 -8.35
CA ALA A 380 -11.10 -11.58 -9.25
C ALA A 380 -10.91 -12.91 -8.49
N LYS A 381 -10.14 -12.88 -7.40
CA LYS A 381 -9.90 -14.05 -6.54
C LYS A 381 -11.10 -14.38 -5.66
N PHE A 382 -11.82 -13.36 -5.19
CA PHE A 382 -13.01 -13.51 -4.36
C PHE A 382 -14.21 -14.08 -5.11
N SER A 383 -14.45 -13.65 -6.34
CA SER A 383 -15.49 -14.21 -7.19
C SER A 383 -15.04 -15.61 -7.60
N GLN A 384 -15.56 -16.68 -7.00
CA GLN A 384 -15.23 -18.12 -7.21
C GLN A 384 -15.10 -18.56 -8.69
N ARG A 385 -15.37 -17.68 -9.63
CA ARG A 385 -15.02 -17.75 -11.05
C ARG A 385 -13.90 -16.74 -11.27
N SER A 386 -12.67 -17.20 -11.47
CA SER A 386 -11.53 -16.38 -11.90
C SER A 386 -12.01 -15.39 -12.98
N ASN A 387 -12.33 -14.16 -12.55
CA ASN A 387 -12.84 -13.16 -13.49
C ASN A 387 -11.65 -12.48 -14.14
N GLN A 388 -11.22 -13.05 -15.28
CA GLN A 388 -10.08 -12.55 -16.04
C GLN A 388 -10.22 -11.06 -16.39
N ALA A 389 -11.45 -10.54 -16.56
CA ALA A 389 -11.67 -9.12 -16.82
C ALA A 389 -11.22 -8.24 -15.66
N TYR A 390 -11.43 -8.66 -14.41
CA TYR A 390 -10.93 -7.93 -13.24
C TYR A 390 -9.40 -7.97 -13.13
N ILE A 391 -8.77 -9.13 -13.40
CA ILE A 391 -7.30 -9.20 -13.45
C ILE A 391 -6.76 -8.24 -14.52
N GLN A 392 -7.31 -8.27 -15.73
CA GLN A 392 -6.91 -7.36 -16.81
C GLN A 392 -7.08 -5.88 -16.42
N LYS A 393 -8.20 -5.54 -15.78
CA LYS A 393 -8.42 -4.17 -15.31
C LYS A 393 -7.40 -3.77 -14.24
N GLY A 394 -7.09 -4.65 -13.29
CA GLY A 394 -6.04 -4.42 -12.29
C GLY A 394 -4.64 -4.22 -12.92
N LEU A 395 -4.29 -5.04 -13.93
CA LEU A 395 -3.04 -4.92 -14.68
C LEU A 395 -2.98 -3.61 -15.50
N GLN A 396 -4.11 -3.11 -16.01
CA GLN A 396 -4.17 -1.80 -16.67
C GLN A 396 -3.82 -0.68 -15.70
N PHE A 397 -4.34 -0.69 -14.46
CA PHE A 397 -3.96 0.29 -13.43
C PHE A 397 -2.47 0.22 -13.08
N LEU A 398 -1.91 -0.97 -12.92
CA LEU A 398 -0.45 -1.13 -12.70
C LEU A 398 0.36 -0.64 -13.90
N SER A 399 -0.10 -0.88 -15.12
CA SER A 399 0.53 -0.36 -16.33
C SER A 399 0.53 1.18 -16.35
N ARG A 400 -0.59 1.80 -15.97
CA ARG A 400 -0.69 3.26 -15.85
C ARG A 400 0.32 3.82 -14.83
N SER A 401 0.48 3.16 -13.69
CA SER A 401 1.50 3.53 -12.70
C SER A 401 2.91 3.48 -13.29
N LEU A 402 3.25 2.43 -14.07
CA LEU A 402 4.56 2.31 -14.73
C LEU A 402 4.82 3.40 -15.77
N GLU A 403 3.78 3.94 -16.43
CA GLU A 403 3.95 5.05 -17.39
C GLU A 403 4.49 6.31 -16.72
N HIS A 404 4.19 6.53 -15.43
CA HIS A 404 4.46 7.75 -14.70
C HIS A 404 5.66 7.70 -13.74
N ARG A 405 6.17 6.50 -13.45
CA ARG A 405 7.43 6.38 -12.69
C ARG A 405 8.61 6.97 -13.45
N ASN A 406 9.70 7.29 -12.79
CA ASN A 406 10.96 7.57 -13.50
C ASN A 406 11.38 6.33 -14.31
N GLN A 407 11.54 6.48 -15.63
CA GLN A 407 11.77 5.36 -16.52
C GLN A 407 13.18 4.75 -16.40
N GLN A 408 14.14 5.51 -15.87
CA GLN A 408 15.53 5.05 -15.68
C GLN A 408 15.72 4.41 -14.31
N SER A 409 15.28 5.08 -13.24
CA SER A 409 15.49 4.64 -11.85
C SER A 409 14.38 3.77 -11.29
N GLY A 410 13.15 3.83 -11.86
CA GLY A 410 11.94 3.23 -11.29
C GLY A 410 11.40 4.02 -10.09
N GLU A 411 11.85 5.27 -9.91
CA GLU A 411 11.39 6.13 -8.82
C GLU A 411 9.90 6.39 -8.90
N MET A 412 9.24 6.35 -7.73
CA MET A 412 7.87 6.79 -7.50
C MET A 412 7.89 7.89 -6.44
N SER A 413 7.30 9.04 -6.79
CA SER A 413 7.02 10.14 -5.87
C SER A 413 5.71 9.92 -5.11
N GLU A 414 5.26 10.90 -4.38
CA GLU A 414 3.93 10.94 -3.77
C GLU A 414 2.84 11.03 -4.84
N GLN A 415 2.98 11.96 -5.78
CA GLN A 415 1.96 12.32 -6.74
C GLN A 415 2.48 12.29 -8.18
N ILE A 416 1.53 12.35 -9.11
CA ILE A 416 1.72 12.43 -10.55
C ILE A 416 1.04 13.72 -11.02
N SER A 417 1.74 14.59 -11.75
CA SER A 417 1.12 15.82 -12.30
C SER A 417 -0.11 15.47 -13.13
N ARG A 418 -1.25 16.05 -12.76
CA ARG A 418 -2.53 15.86 -13.47
C ARG A 418 -2.53 16.36 -14.90
N PHE A 419 -1.54 17.17 -15.30
CA PHE A 419 -1.44 17.76 -16.63
C PHE A 419 -0.53 16.98 -17.58
N ASN A 420 0.71 16.69 -17.15
CA ASN A 420 1.75 16.11 -18.00
C ASN A 420 2.27 14.75 -17.54
N GLY A 421 1.83 14.26 -16.37
CA GLY A 421 2.20 12.94 -15.85
C GLY A 421 3.60 12.84 -15.25
N TYR A 422 4.32 13.95 -15.05
CA TYR A 422 5.60 13.95 -14.35
C TYR A 422 5.43 13.73 -12.85
N LEU A 423 6.51 13.28 -12.21
CA LEU A 423 6.54 13.10 -10.76
C LEU A 423 6.48 14.46 -10.05
N VAL A 424 5.62 14.57 -9.04
CA VAL A 424 5.45 15.75 -8.18
C VAL A 424 5.27 15.34 -6.72
N GLY A 425 5.33 16.31 -5.81
CA GLY A 425 5.36 16.02 -4.38
C GLY A 425 6.71 15.45 -3.94
N VAL A 426 6.74 14.81 -2.78
CA VAL A 426 7.97 14.24 -2.24
C VAL A 426 8.45 13.04 -3.06
N SER A 427 9.76 12.99 -3.30
CA SER A 427 10.40 11.90 -4.01
C SER A 427 10.48 10.63 -3.13
N HIS A 428 10.56 9.46 -3.77
CA HIS A 428 10.76 8.19 -3.07
C HIS A 428 9.82 7.95 -1.89
N LEU A 429 8.51 8.26 -2.04
CA LEU A 429 7.55 8.00 -0.98
C LEU A 429 7.48 6.48 -0.69
N THR A 430 7.76 6.09 0.54
CA THR A 430 7.82 4.69 0.97
C THR A 430 6.49 3.96 0.72
N TRP A 431 5.37 4.62 1.00
CA TRP A 431 4.04 4.04 0.77
C TRP A 431 3.73 3.84 -0.72
N SER A 432 4.24 4.68 -1.62
CA SER A 432 4.07 4.45 -3.06
C SER A 432 4.71 3.14 -3.53
N TYR A 433 5.89 2.80 -3.02
CA TYR A 433 6.53 1.51 -3.30
C TYR A 433 5.83 0.34 -2.60
N ALA A 434 5.47 0.50 -1.33
CA ALA A 434 4.77 -0.54 -0.57
C ALA A 434 3.42 -0.89 -1.22
N SER A 435 2.63 0.10 -1.62
CA SER A 435 1.34 -0.11 -2.30
C SER A 435 1.50 -0.75 -3.68
N PHE A 436 2.58 -0.44 -4.42
CA PHE A 436 2.89 -1.17 -5.65
C PHE A 436 3.16 -2.65 -5.37
N MET A 437 3.91 -2.97 -4.31
CA MET A 437 4.23 -4.35 -3.94
C MET A 437 2.96 -5.15 -3.60
N THR A 438 2.04 -4.60 -2.82
CA THR A 438 0.79 -5.27 -2.46
C THR A 438 -0.14 -5.45 -3.67
N ALA A 439 -0.25 -4.45 -4.54
CA ALA A 439 -1.02 -4.55 -5.77
C ALA A 439 -0.41 -5.58 -6.74
N TYR A 440 0.92 -5.62 -6.88
CA TYR A 440 1.63 -6.62 -7.68
C TYR A 440 1.35 -8.04 -7.17
N HIS A 441 1.44 -8.29 -5.86
CA HIS A 441 1.11 -9.59 -5.27
C HIS A 441 -0.34 -9.99 -5.53
N SER A 442 -1.26 -9.05 -5.37
CA SER A 442 -2.69 -9.30 -5.60
C SER A 442 -3.00 -9.70 -7.05
N CYS A 443 -2.26 -9.16 -8.02
CA CYS A 443 -2.51 -9.40 -9.44
C CYS A 443 -1.71 -10.57 -10.04
N LEU A 444 -0.47 -10.81 -9.60
CA LEU A 444 0.49 -11.70 -10.29
C LEU A 444 1.06 -12.82 -9.42
N ARG A 445 0.79 -12.82 -8.12
CA ARG A 445 1.23 -13.90 -7.22
C ARG A 445 0.01 -14.58 -6.61
N ASN A 446 -0.07 -15.89 -6.76
CA ASN A 446 -1.09 -16.74 -6.15
C ASN A 446 -0.61 -17.30 -4.82
#